data_1a594e5d7e8c03a1da929b254d078143
#
_entry.id   1a594e5d7e8c03a1da929b254d078143
#
_cell.length_a   1.000
_cell.length_b   1.000
_cell.length_c   1.000
_cell.angle_alpha   90.00
_cell.angle_beta   90.00
_cell.angle_gamma   90.00
#
_symmetry.space_group_name_H-M   'P 1'
#
loop_
_entity.id
_entity.type
_entity.pdbx_description
1 polymer ?
#
loop_
_entity_poly.entity_id
_entity_poly.type
_entity_poly.pdbx_seq_one_letter_code
_entity_poly.pdbx_strand_id
1 'polypeptide(L)'
;MKGRPIDDTEFQVLLRTVTEVVGEQAAESWTYVLRGLWESALRIEELMHVSWDKPGTIRPVWTDGQHPVLDIPADMQKNGTHETIPALPGFEQLLLETPVENRSGWIFNPQSLQGKLGRRVRHQRPTSEWVGRVISKIGKAAGIIVVEGDEATGKPQKFVSAHDLRRSCSKRLRYAGVPPLVISRVMRHSSWETTQKHYAASDVQMDGDIIWEILGDAKSEPSK
;
A
#
# COMPACT_ATOMS: atom_id res chain seq x y z
N MET A 1 5.31 -15.73 -8.28
CA MET A 1 6.62 -15.05 -8.10
C MET A 1 6.43 -13.84 -7.17
N LYS A 2 7.32 -13.68 -6.17
CA LYS A 2 7.29 -12.50 -5.28
C LYS A 2 8.17 -11.41 -5.89
N GLY A 3 7.60 -10.23 -6.20
CA GLY A 3 8.36 -9.08 -6.67
C GLY A 3 9.16 -8.42 -5.54
N ARG A 4 10.10 -7.53 -5.88
CA ARG A 4 10.78 -6.66 -4.92
C ARG A 4 9.89 -5.47 -4.53
N PRO A 5 10.13 -4.81 -3.40
CA PRO A 5 9.61 -3.49 -3.15
C PRO A 5 10.21 -2.47 -4.12
N ILE A 6 9.49 -1.40 -4.39
CA ILE A 6 9.97 -0.24 -5.15
C ILE A 6 10.30 0.90 -4.19
N ASP A 7 11.10 1.87 -4.65
CA ASP A 7 11.43 3.06 -3.90
C ASP A 7 10.55 4.28 -4.25
N ASP A 8 10.78 5.42 -3.59
CA ASP A 8 10.01 6.64 -3.81
C ASP A 8 10.18 7.18 -5.24
N THR A 9 11.38 7.09 -5.83
CA THR A 9 11.64 7.53 -7.20
C THR A 9 10.84 6.71 -8.20
N GLU A 10 10.85 5.38 -8.06
CA GLU A 10 10.06 4.48 -8.88
C GLU A 10 8.55 4.71 -8.69
N PHE A 11 8.11 5.01 -7.46
CA PHE A 11 6.72 5.35 -7.20
C PHE A 11 6.30 6.66 -7.90
N GLN A 12 7.16 7.69 -7.91
CA GLN A 12 6.90 8.90 -8.69
C GLN A 12 6.81 8.63 -10.19
N VAL A 13 7.65 7.75 -10.74
CA VAL A 13 7.55 7.32 -12.15
C VAL A 13 6.20 6.64 -12.38
N LEU A 14 5.78 5.75 -11.47
CA LEU A 14 4.48 5.06 -11.56
C LEU A 14 3.32 6.07 -11.62
N LEU A 15 3.32 7.08 -10.75
CA LEU A 15 2.28 8.12 -10.72
C LEU A 15 2.22 8.94 -12.01
N ARG A 16 3.37 9.32 -12.57
CA ARG A 16 3.43 10.08 -13.84
C ARG A 16 2.89 9.28 -15.03
N THR A 17 3.00 7.95 -14.98
CA THR A 17 2.54 7.05 -16.06
C THR A 17 1.04 6.78 -16.00
N VAL A 18 0.35 7.15 -14.92
CA VAL A 18 -1.09 6.89 -14.75
C VAL A 18 -1.89 7.41 -15.93
N THR A 19 -1.71 8.67 -16.30
CA THR A 19 -2.47 9.35 -17.35
C THR A 19 -2.33 8.66 -18.71
N GLU A 20 -1.16 8.14 -19.02
CA GLU A 20 -0.89 7.41 -20.27
C GLU A 20 -1.79 6.16 -20.40
N VAL A 21 -2.02 5.46 -19.28
CA VAL A 21 -2.75 4.18 -19.28
C VAL A 21 -4.26 4.36 -19.13
N VAL A 22 -4.68 5.28 -18.27
CA VAL A 22 -6.09 5.43 -17.90
C VAL A 22 -6.78 6.65 -18.54
N GLY A 23 -6.01 7.56 -19.12
CA GLY A 23 -6.49 8.83 -19.69
C GLY A 23 -6.65 9.93 -18.63
N GLU A 24 -6.66 11.18 -19.07
CA GLU A 24 -6.69 12.37 -18.20
C GLU A 24 -7.90 12.39 -17.26
N GLN A 25 -9.09 12.08 -17.76
CA GLN A 25 -10.33 12.12 -16.98
C GLN A 25 -10.32 11.16 -15.77
N ALA A 26 -9.67 10.02 -15.90
CA ALA A 26 -9.62 9.01 -14.85
C ALA A 26 -8.38 9.13 -13.96
N ALA A 27 -7.35 9.86 -14.40
CA ALA A 27 -6.01 9.87 -13.81
C ALA A 27 -6.02 10.22 -12.31
N GLU A 28 -6.78 11.23 -11.91
CA GLU A 28 -6.87 11.66 -10.51
C GLU A 28 -7.34 10.52 -9.61
N SER A 29 -8.43 9.86 -9.96
CA SER A 29 -9.01 8.78 -9.16
C SER A 29 -8.09 7.55 -9.09
N TRP A 30 -7.31 7.27 -10.12
CA TRP A 30 -6.32 6.18 -10.13
C TRP A 30 -5.06 6.53 -9.36
N THR A 31 -4.60 7.78 -9.45
CA THR A 31 -3.52 8.32 -8.62
C THR A 31 -3.86 8.20 -7.14
N TYR A 32 -5.11 8.52 -6.76
CA TYR A 32 -5.59 8.39 -5.40
C TYR A 32 -5.55 6.93 -4.90
N VAL A 33 -5.95 5.95 -5.73
CA VAL A 33 -5.83 4.53 -5.42
C VAL A 33 -4.37 4.09 -5.23
N LEU A 34 -3.46 4.50 -6.10
CA LEU A 34 -2.04 4.17 -5.99
C LEU A 34 -1.43 4.74 -4.71
N ARG A 35 -1.74 6.01 -4.39
CA ARG A 35 -1.33 6.65 -3.13
C ARG A 35 -1.92 5.92 -1.92
N GLY A 36 -3.19 5.51 -1.99
CA GLY A 36 -3.83 4.71 -0.95
C GLY A 36 -3.11 3.40 -0.68
N LEU A 37 -2.72 2.65 -1.72
CA LEU A 37 -1.94 1.42 -1.59
C LEU A 37 -0.53 1.68 -1.05
N TRP A 38 0.08 2.78 -1.45
CA TRP A 38 1.41 3.17 -1.03
C TRP A 38 1.46 3.52 0.45
N GLU A 39 0.44 4.23 0.96
CA GLU A 39 0.44 4.80 2.31
C GLU A 39 -0.25 3.91 3.37
N SER A 40 -1.13 2.98 2.99
CA SER A 40 -2.01 2.31 3.96
C SER A 40 -1.54 0.97 4.50
N ALA A 41 -0.57 0.32 3.87
CA ALA A 41 -0.26 -1.09 4.11
C ALA A 41 -1.44 -2.07 3.88
N LEU A 42 -2.56 -1.64 3.34
CA LEU A 42 -3.73 -2.48 3.03
C LEU A 42 -3.49 -3.37 1.80
N ARG A 43 -4.17 -4.51 1.75
CA ARG A 43 -4.31 -5.26 0.50
C ARG A 43 -5.25 -4.51 -0.44
N ILE A 44 -5.11 -4.73 -1.74
CA ILE A 44 -5.98 -4.06 -2.73
C ILE A 44 -7.46 -4.30 -2.47
N GLU A 45 -7.84 -5.51 -2.07
CA GLU A 45 -9.22 -5.85 -1.73
C GLU A 45 -9.69 -5.04 -0.52
N GLU A 46 -8.87 -4.95 0.52
CA GLU A 46 -9.13 -4.16 1.71
C GLU A 46 -9.25 -2.67 1.38
N LEU A 47 -8.29 -2.11 0.62
CA LEU A 47 -8.33 -0.72 0.20
C LEU A 47 -9.63 -0.39 -0.56
N MET A 48 -10.02 -1.27 -1.47
CA MET A 48 -11.26 -1.11 -2.21
C MET A 48 -12.52 -1.23 -1.33
N HIS A 49 -12.41 -1.74 -0.10
CA HIS A 49 -13.50 -1.81 0.87
C HIS A 49 -13.41 -0.74 1.97
N VAL A 50 -12.56 0.27 1.81
CA VAL A 50 -12.56 1.43 2.71
C VAL A 50 -13.67 2.38 2.31
N SER A 51 -14.49 2.80 3.29
CA SER A 51 -15.57 3.76 3.09
C SER A 51 -15.68 4.73 4.26
N TRP A 52 -16.35 5.86 4.03
CA TRP A 52 -16.62 6.84 5.08
C TRP A 52 -17.75 6.38 6.02
N ASP A 53 -18.80 5.79 5.48
CA ASP A 53 -20.07 5.62 6.18
C ASP A 53 -20.81 4.30 5.91
N LYS A 54 -20.30 3.46 5.00
CA LYS A 54 -21.01 2.20 4.65
C LYS A 54 -20.87 1.15 5.75
N PRO A 55 -21.97 0.52 6.17
CA PRO A 55 -21.91 -0.58 7.15
C PRO A 55 -21.18 -1.80 6.57
N GLY A 56 -20.51 -2.56 7.44
CA GLY A 56 -19.81 -3.79 7.06
C GLY A 56 -18.54 -3.54 6.20
N THR A 57 -17.99 -2.35 6.23
CA THR A 57 -16.79 -1.98 5.49
C THR A 57 -15.68 -1.52 6.42
N ILE A 58 -14.46 -1.42 5.89
CA ILE A 58 -13.33 -0.83 6.63
C ILE A 58 -13.56 0.67 6.73
N ARG A 59 -13.47 1.22 7.95
CA ARG A 59 -13.72 2.64 8.20
C ARG A 59 -12.56 3.30 8.92
N PRO A 60 -12.14 4.48 8.48
CA PRO A 60 -11.24 5.31 9.27
C PRO A 60 -12.03 5.93 10.45
N VAL A 61 -11.44 5.87 11.64
CA VAL A 61 -12.03 6.40 12.88
C VAL A 61 -11.04 7.34 13.53
N TRP A 62 -11.51 8.55 13.85
CA TRP A 62 -10.79 9.55 14.64
C TRP A 62 -11.45 9.69 16.00
N THR A 63 -10.64 9.64 17.04
CA THR A 63 -11.07 9.85 18.44
C THR A 63 -10.19 10.92 19.05
N ASP A 64 -10.78 11.88 19.74
CA ASP A 64 -10.06 12.98 20.35
C ASP A 64 -8.94 12.49 21.26
N GLY A 65 -7.75 13.04 21.09
CA GLY A 65 -6.56 12.68 21.87
C GLY A 65 -5.93 11.33 21.52
N GLN A 66 -6.40 10.67 20.45
CA GLN A 66 -5.85 9.38 19.99
C GLN A 66 -5.37 9.46 18.53
N HIS A 67 -4.47 8.58 18.15
CA HIS A 67 -4.13 8.40 16.75
C HIS A 67 -5.29 7.75 15.98
N PRO A 68 -5.50 8.13 14.70
CA PRO A 68 -6.55 7.54 13.90
C PRO A 68 -6.32 6.04 13.66
N VAL A 69 -7.41 5.33 13.54
CA VAL A 69 -7.38 3.88 13.33
C VAL A 69 -8.26 3.48 12.15
N LEU A 70 -8.00 2.30 11.61
CA LEU A 70 -8.89 1.62 10.67
C LEU A 70 -9.66 0.53 11.42
N ASP A 71 -10.96 0.66 11.44
CA ASP A 71 -11.90 -0.31 11.99
C ASP A 71 -12.24 -1.35 10.91
N ILE A 72 -11.87 -2.62 11.13
CA ILE A 72 -11.97 -3.70 10.16
C ILE A 72 -12.96 -4.74 10.66
N PRO A 73 -14.15 -4.84 10.06
CA PRO A 73 -15.16 -5.79 10.47
C PRO A 73 -14.72 -7.25 10.35
N ALA A 74 -15.30 -8.12 11.18
CA ALA A 74 -15.04 -9.55 11.17
C ALA A 74 -15.24 -10.21 9.80
N ASP A 75 -16.27 -9.81 9.08
CA ASP A 75 -16.60 -10.34 7.74
C ASP A 75 -15.54 -10.00 6.68
N MET A 76 -14.70 -9.01 6.94
CA MET A 76 -13.56 -8.64 6.09
C MET A 76 -12.28 -9.40 6.42
N GLN A 77 -12.30 -10.29 7.41
CA GLN A 77 -11.16 -11.03 7.92
C GLN A 77 -11.32 -12.53 7.69
N LYS A 78 -10.22 -13.18 7.25
CA LYS A 78 -10.20 -14.65 7.08
C LYS A 78 -10.43 -15.42 8.39
N ASN A 79 -10.05 -14.81 9.52
CA ASN A 79 -10.21 -15.39 10.84
C ASN A 79 -11.57 -15.07 11.49
N GLY A 80 -12.44 -14.30 10.81
CA GLY A 80 -13.73 -13.89 11.31
C GLY A 80 -13.69 -13.06 12.59
N THR A 81 -12.57 -12.37 12.86
CA THR A 81 -12.39 -11.55 14.06
C THR A 81 -12.35 -10.08 13.68
N HIS A 82 -13.12 -9.25 14.39
CA HIS A 82 -13.03 -7.80 14.29
C HIS A 82 -11.62 -7.33 14.71
N GLU A 83 -11.05 -6.42 13.96
CA GLU A 83 -9.70 -5.93 14.19
C GLU A 83 -9.63 -4.42 13.99
N THR A 84 -8.82 -3.77 14.80
CA THR A 84 -8.50 -2.35 14.67
C THR A 84 -7.00 -2.20 14.51
N ILE A 85 -6.58 -1.48 13.47
CA ILE A 85 -5.17 -1.18 13.22
C ILE A 85 -4.94 0.33 13.14
N PRO A 86 -3.74 0.83 13.52
CA PRO A 86 -3.43 2.25 13.36
C PRO A 86 -3.46 2.63 11.88
N ALA A 87 -4.06 3.77 11.55
CA ALA A 87 -3.88 4.42 10.28
C ALA A 87 -2.47 5.04 10.24
N LEU A 88 -1.73 4.80 9.15
CA LEU A 88 -0.40 5.38 9.00
C LEU A 88 -0.51 6.90 8.73
N PRO A 89 0.46 7.72 9.17
CA PRO A 89 0.39 9.18 9.02
C PRO A 89 0.18 9.65 7.58
N GLY A 90 0.89 9.07 6.60
CA GLY A 90 0.70 9.40 5.18
C GLY A 90 -0.68 8.99 4.66
N PHE A 91 -1.25 7.90 5.18
CA PHE A 91 -2.60 7.50 4.83
C PHE A 91 -3.65 8.42 5.42
N GLU A 92 -3.49 8.86 6.67
CA GLU A 92 -4.34 9.87 7.27
C GLU A 92 -4.33 11.17 6.45
N GLN A 93 -3.14 11.70 6.13
CA GLN A 93 -3.01 12.89 5.31
C GLN A 93 -3.75 12.76 3.97
N LEU A 94 -3.61 11.61 3.29
CA LEU A 94 -4.34 11.32 2.06
C LEU A 94 -5.87 11.38 2.26
N LEU A 95 -6.37 10.80 3.34
CA LEU A 95 -7.80 10.82 3.64
C LEU A 95 -8.31 12.26 3.94
N LEU A 96 -7.49 13.05 4.62
CA LEU A 96 -7.82 14.44 4.97
C LEU A 96 -7.83 15.40 3.77
N GLU A 97 -7.27 15.00 2.62
CA GLU A 97 -7.43 15.74 1.35
C GLU A 97 -8.90 15.78 0.89
N THR A 98 -9.75 14.84 1.35
CA THR A 98 -11.18 14.88 1.08
C THR A 98 -11.87 15.83 2.05
N PRO A 99 -12.50 16.93 1.59
CA PRO A 99 -13.28 17.83 2.44
C PRO A 99 -14.38 17.09 3.21
N VAL A 100 -14.67 17.56 4.43
CA VAL A 100 -15.60 16.88 5.34
C VAL A 100 -16.98 16.69 4.71
N GLU A 101 -17.47 17.68 3.98
CA GLU A 101 -18.75 17.66 3.27
C GLU A 101 -18.82 16.60 2.16
N ASN A 102 -17.67 16.13 1.66
CA ASN A 102 -17.56 15.11 0.61
C ASN A 102 -17.27 13.70 1.17
N ARG A 103 -17.18 13.57 2.50
CA ARG A 103 -16.86 12.29 3.15
C ARG A 103 -18.08 11.39 3.25
N SER A 104 -18.50 10.82 2.11
CA SER A 104 -19.60 9.84 2.03
C SER A 104 -19.27 8.73 1.05
N GLY A 105 -19.79 7.53 1.27
CA GLY A 105 -19.63 6.38 0.38
C GLY A 105 -18.21 5.81 0.37
N TRP A 106 -17.79 5.30 -0.78
CA TRP A 106 -16.50 4.66 -0.95
C TRP A 106 -15.37 5.69 -1.06
N ILE A 107 -14.29 5.48 -0.31
CA ILE A 107 -13.09 6.34 -0.35
C ILE A 107 -12.31 6.10 -1.65
N PHE A 108 -12.09 4.84 -2.00
CA PHE A 108 -11.36 4.46 -3.21
C PHE A 108 -12.34 3.92 -4.26
N ASN A 109 -12.62 4.72 -5.26
CA ASN A 109 -13.56 4.39 -6.34
C ASN A 109 -13.00 4.89 -7.68
N PRO A 110 -11.96 4.23 -8.25
CA PRO A 110 -11.36 4.69 -9.48
C PRO A 110 -12.36 4.65 -10.63
N GLN A 111 -12.34 5.69 -11.46
CA GLN A 111 -13.23 5.78 -12.60
C GLN A 111 -13.01 4.63 -13.57
N SER A 112 -14.11 4.07 -14.07
CA SER A 112 -14.05 3.05 -15.12
C SER A 112 -13.44 3.64 -16.37
N LEU A 113 -12.44 2.96 -16.93
CA LEU A 113 -11.89 3.32 -18.23
C LEU A 113 -13.00 3.15 -19.27
N GLN A 114 -13.30 4.21 -20.01
CA GLN A 114 -14.18 4.10 -21.16
C GLN A 114 -13.48 3.22 -22.19
N GLY A 115 -13.98 2.03 -22.36
CA GLY A 115 -13.40 1.10 -23.32
C GLY A 115 -13.52 1.65 -24.73
N LYS A 116 -12.44 1.57 -25.52
CA LYS A 116 -12.40 1.86 -26.97
C LYS A 116 -13.40 1.01 -27.79
N LEU A 117 -14.22 0.22 -27.17
CA LEU A 117 -15.12 -0.80 -27.75
C LEU A 117 -16.60 -0.59 -27.44
N GLY A 118 -17.12 0.63 -27.41
CA GLY A 118 -18.57 0.89 -27.50
C GLY A 118 -19.50 0.09 -26.58
N ARG A 119 -18.98 -0.75 -25.69
CA ARG A 119 -19.77 -1.47 -24.70
C ARG A 119 -20.26 -0.49 -23.65
N ARG A 120 -21.58 -0.42 -23.45
CA ARG A 120 -22.21 0.28 -22.34
C ARG A 120 -21.45 -0.04 -21.06
N VAL A 121 -20.76 0.97 -20.51
CA VAL A 121 -20.14 0.90 -19.19
C VAL A 121 -21.29 0.67 -18.21
N ARG A 122 -21.35 -0.51 -17.60
CA ARG A 122 -22.21 -0.70 -16.43
C ARG A 122 -21.67 0.26 -15.36
N HIS A 123 -22.55 1.06 -14.76
CA HIS A 123 -22.24 1.92 -13.62
C HIS A 123 -21.92 1.10 -12.34
N GLN A 124 -21.21 0.01 -12.50
CA GLN A 124 -20.78 -0.82 -11.38
C GLN A 124 -19.38 -0.43 -10.96
N ARG A 125 -19.21 -0.27 -9.67
CA ARG A 125 -17.91 -0.03 -9.06
C ARG A 125 -16.90 -1.11 -9.51
N PRO A 126 -15.66 -0.73 -9.86
CA PRO A 126 -14.64 -1.69 -10.27
C PRO A 126 -14.35 -2.71 -9.17
N THR A 127 -14.15 -3.97 -9.55
CA THR A 127 -13.68 -5.00 -8.62
C THR A 127 -12.20 -4.83 -8.32
N SER A 128 -11.76 -5.26 -7.15
CA SER A 128 -10.35 -5.22 -6.74
C SER A 128 -9.43 -5.97 -7.73
N GLU A 129 -9.91 -7.07 -8.30
CA GLU A 129 -9.19 -7.82 -9.32
C GLU A 129 -8.97 -7.00 -10.61
N TRP A 130 -10.01 -6.30 -11.06
CA TRP A 130 -9.90 -5.44 -12.24
C TRP A 130 -8.97 -4.25 -11.98
N VAL A 131 -9.09 -3.62 -10.80
CA VAL A 131 -8.19 -2.55 -10.36
C VAL A 131 -6.74 -3.06 -10.33
N GLY A 132 -6.49 -4.24 -9.79
CA GLY A 132 -5.17 -4.87 -9.77
C GLY A 132 -4.58 -5.10 -11.17
N ARG A 133 -5.42 -5.48 -12.15
CA ARG A 133 -5.00 -5.62 -13.55
C ARG A 133 -4.61 -4.28 -14.18
N VAL A 134 -5.34 -3.22 -13.88
CA VAL A 134 -4.99 -1.88 -14.39
C VAL A 134 -3.70 -1.37 -13.74
N ILE A 135 -3.52 -1.54 -12.43
CA ILE A 135 -2.26 -1.19 -11.74
C ILE A 135 -1.08 -1.92 -12.38
N SER A 136 -1.23 -3.21 -12.69
CA SER A 136 -0.18 -3.98 -13.37
C SER A 136 0.12 -3.46 -14.79
N LYS A 137 -0.89 -2.91 -15.49
CA LYS A 137 -0.67 -2.24 -16.79
C LYS A 137 0.08 -0.92 -16.62
N ILE A 138 -0.25 -0.14 -15.59
CA ILE A 138 0.48 1.08 -15.27
C ILE A 138 1.95 0.74 -14.93
N GLY A 139 2.18 -0.29 -14.11
CA GLY A 139 3.51 -0.76 -13.78
C GLY A 139 4.32 -1.22 -15.00
N LYS A 140 3.67 -1.87 -15.97
CA LYS A 140 4.30 -2.26 -17.24
C LYS A 140 4.63 -1.03 -18.11
N ALA A 141 3.72 -0.08 -18.22
CA ALA A 141 3.96 1.16 -18.98
C ALA A 141 5.07 1.99 -18.35
N ALA A 142 5.14 2.03 -17.01
CA ALA A 142 6.22 2.68 -16.27
C ALA A 142 7.58 1.96 -16.39
N GLY A 143 7.62 0.76 -16.96
CA GLY A 143 8.86 -0.02 -17.10
C GLY A 143 9.46 -0.52 -15.79
N ILE A 144 8.70 -0.51 -14.68
CA ILE A 144 9.23 -0.84 -13.35
C ILE A 144 9.23 -2.35 -13.15
N ILE A 145 10.41 -2.96 -13.31
CA ILE A 145 10.62 -4.41 -13.18
C ILE A 145 10.82 -4.76 -11.70
N VAL A 146 10.05 -5.71 -11.20
CA VAL A 146 10.13 -6.22 -9.82
C VAL A 146 10.61 -7.67 -9.75
N VAL A 147 10.62 -8.38 -10.87
CA VAL A 147 11.27 -9.68 -11.05
C VAL A 147 11.82 -9.71 -12.46
N GLU A 148 13.11 -9.92 -12.59
CA GLU A 148 13.75 -10.12 -13.90
C GLU A 148 13.25 -11.43 -14.55
N GLY A 149 13.07 -11.38 -15.86
CA GLY A 149 12.83 -12.59 -16.65
C GLY A 149 14.10 -13.44 -16.70
N ASP A 150 13.92 -14.72 -16.90
CA ASP A 150 15.02 -15.67 -17.06
C ASP A 150 14.69 -16.58 -18.24
N GLU A 151 15.37 -16.37 -19.36
CA GLU A 151 15.16 -17.11 -20.60
C GLU A 151 15.55 -18.59 -20.44
N ALA A 152 16.56 -18.88 -19.61
CA ALA A 152 17.03 -20.26 -19.42
C ALA A 152 16.01 -21.13 -18.67
N THR A 153 15.23 -20.51 -17.76
CA THR A 153 14.17 -21.20 -17.00
C THR A 153 12.76 -20.93 -17.52
N GLY A 154 12.61 -20.09 -18.56
CA GLY A 154 11.32 -19.69 -19.11
C GLY A 154 10.49 -18.82 -18.16
N LYS A 155 11.10 -18.22 -17.13
CA LYS A 155 10.40 -17.35 -16.19
C LYS A 155 10.11 -15.99 -16.82
N PRO A 156 8.83 -15.56 -16.88
CA PRO A 156 8.49 -14.27 -17.41
C PRO A 156 8.92 -13.14 -16.45
N GLN A 157 9.31 -12.03 -17.04
CA GLN A 157 9.52 -10.77 -16.33
C GLN A 157 8.22 -10.31 -15.65
N LYS A 158 8.33 -9.74 -14.44
CA LYS A 158 7.20 -9.17 -13.72
C LYS A 158 7.41 -7.68 -13.48
N PHE A 159 6.40 -6.90 -13.81
CA PHE A 159 6.32 -5.47 -13.48
C PHE A 159 5.60 -5.24 -12.15
N VAL A 160 5.77 -4.03 -11.59
CA VAL A 160 5.15 -3.64 -10.33
C VAL A 160 3.63 -3.82 -10.33
N SER A 161 3.10 -4.25 -9.20
CA SER A 161 1.69 -4.52 -8.97
C SER A 161 1.26 -4.00 -7.59
N ALA A 162 -0.03 -4.00 -7.29
CA ALA A 162 -0.56 -3.56 -6.00
C ALA A 162 0.11 -4.23 -4.79
N HIS A 163 0.45 -5.53 -4.92
CA HIS A 163 1.11 -6.24 -3.83
C HIS A 163 2.55 -5.78 -3.58
N ASP A 164 3.23 -5.30 -4.63
CA ASP A 164 4.58 -4.79 -4.51
C ASP A 164 4.59 -3.41 -3.85
N LEU A 165 3.53 -2.57 -4.04
CA LEU A 165 3.32 -1.33 -3.30
C LEU A 165 3.14 -1.58 -1.79
N ARG A 166 2.35 -2.59 -1.42
CA ARG A 166 2.22 -2.98 -0.01
C ARG A 166 3.57 -3.45 0.59
N ARG A 167 4.40 -4.16 -0.18
CA ARG A 167 5.77 -4.51 0.26
C ARG A 167 6.65 -3.29 0.44
N SER A 168 6.50 -2.31 -0.44
CA SER A 168 7.22 -1.04 -0.33
C SER A 168 6.85 -0.29 0.94
N CYS A 169 5.56 -0.29 1.33
CA CYS A 169 5.13 0.26 2.61
C CYS A 169 5.82 -0.44 3.79
N SER A 170 5.84 -1.79 3.81
CA SER A 170 6.54 -2.56 4.83
C SER A 170 8.04 -2.22 4.89
N LYS A 171 8.69 -2.08 3.72
CA LYS A 171 10.11 -1.68 3.64
C LYS A 171 10.32 -0.28 4.22
N ARG A 172 9.49 0.70 3.84
CA ARG A 172 9.59 2.07 4.36
C ARG A 172 9.41 2.13 5.88
N LEU A 173 8.44 1.41 6.44
CA LEU A 173 8.26 1.31 7.89
C LEU A 173 9.50 0.75 8.59
N ARG A 174 10.12 -0.26 8.00
CA ARG A 174 11.36 -0.83 8.52
C ARG A 174 12.51 0.18 8.50
N TYR A 175 12.72 0.88 7.38
CA TYR A 175 13.77 1.92 7.26
C TYR A 175 13.52 3.12 8.18
N ALA A 176 12.25 3.37 8.55
CA ALA A 176 11.87 4.36 9.55
C ALA A 176 12.05 3.87 11.01
N GLY A 177 12.65 2.70 11.22
CA GLY A 177 12.91 2.16 12.57
C GLY A 177 11.68 1.58 13.29
N VAL A 178 10.54 1.38 12.59
CA VAL A 178 9.34 0.79 13.20
C VAL A 178 9.62 -0.66 13.62
N PRO A 179 9.37 -1.04 14.90
CA PRO A 179 9.65 -2.38 15.37
C PRO A 179 8.96 -3.49 14.55
N PRO A 180 9.63 -4.62 14.30
CA PRO A 180 9.11 -5.74 13.52
C PRO A 180 7.73 -6.23 13.94
N LEU A 181 7.48 -6.28 15.23
CA LEU A 181 6.19 -6.70 15.79
C LEU A 181 5.06 -5.73 15.43
N VAL A 182 5.36 -4.42 15.44
CA VAL A 182 4.40 -3.37 15.03
C VAL A 182 4.11 -3.49 13.54
N ILE A 183 5.15 -3.63 12.71
CA ILE A 183 4.99 -3.85 11.26
C ILE A 183 4.14 -5.10 10.99
N SER A 184 4.41 -6.20 11.71
CA SER A 184 3.63 -7.45 11.56
C SER A 184 2.14 -7.24 11.83
N ARG A 185 1.80 -6.48 12.86
CA ARG A 185 0.41 -6.13 13.21
C ARG A 185 -0.24 -5.25 12.13
N VAL A 186 0.42 -4.15 11.74
CA VAL A 186 -0.07 -3.26 10.67
C VAL A 186 -0.26 -4.00 9.35
N MET A 187 0.69 -4.85 9.01
CA MET A 187 0.62 -5.69 7.81
C MET A 187 -0.35 -6.87 7.94
N ARG A 188 -0.83 -7.17 9.14
CA ARG A 188 -1.71 -8.32 9.41
C ARG A 188 -1.18 -9.59 8.76
N HIS A 189 0.06 -9.92 9.09
CA HIS A 189 0.66 -11.17 8.65
C HIS A 189 0.08 -12.32 9.47
N SER A 190 -0.36 -13.38 8.79
CA SER A 190 -0.98 -14.56 9.42
C SER A 190 -0.01 -15.38 10.27
N SER A 191 1.31 -15.19 10.12
CA SER A 191 2.33 -15.82 10.94
C SER A 191 3.54 -14.91 11.13
N TRP A 192 4.18 -15.02 12.28
CA TRP A 192 5.47 -14.39 12.57
C TRP A 192 6.55 -14.80 11.58
N GLU A 193 6.54 -16.05 11.11
CA GLU A 193 7.46 -16.55 10.09
C GLU A 193 7.40 -15.74 8.79
N THR A 194 6.22 -15.25 8.40
CA THR A 194 6.08 -14.38 7.23
C THR A 194 6.81 -13.05 7.46
N THR A 195 6.71 -12.48 8.64
CA THR A 195 7.43 -11.26 9.02
C THR A 195 8.93 -11.55 9.07
N GLN A 196 9.33 -12.62 9.73
CA GLN A 196 10.73 -13.02 9.88
C GLN A 196 11.41 -13.24 8.52
N LYS A 197 10.76 -13.89 7.55
CA LYS A 197 11.30 -14.04 6.18
C LYS A 197 11.55 -12.71 5.46
N HIS A 198 10.76 -11.70 5.76
CA HIS A 198 10.96 -10.34 5.22
C HIS A 198 12.03 -9.56 5.98
N TYR A 199 12.29 -9.93 7.25
CA TYR A 199 13.38 -9.38 8.07
C TYR A 199 14.69 -10.14 7.88
N ALA A 200 14.67 -11.45 7.63
CA ALA A 200 15.87 -12.28 7.41
C ALA A 200 16.64 -11.93 6.12
N ALA A 201 16.01 -11.22 5.18
CA ALA A 201 16.71 -10.56 4.09
C ALA A 201 17.20 -9.17 4.52
N SER A 202 17.79 -9.09 5.73
CA SER A 202 18.32 -7.84 6.25
C SER A 202 19.53 -7.42 5.43
N ASP A 203 19.55 -6.15 5.06
CA ASP A 203 20.76 -5.47 4.64
C ASP A 203 21.61 -5.29 5.90
N VAL A 204 22.76 -5.96 5.96
CA VAL A 204 23.69 -5.92 7.10
C VAL A 204 24.12 -4.48 7.40
N GLN A 205 24.20 -3.62 6.36
CA GLN A 205 24.53 -2.21 6.54
C GLN A 205 23.43 -1.46 7.30
N MET A 206 22.18 -1.70 6.91
CA MET A 206 21.02 -1.11 7.60
C MET A 206 20.93 -1.55 9.07
N ASP A 207 21.16 -2.84 9.34
CA ASP A 207 21.20 -3.32 10.73
C ASP A 207 22.36 -2.66 11.50
N GLY A 208 23.50 -2.44 10.83
CA GLY A 208 24.64 -1.69 11.32
C GLY A 208 24.28 -0.22 11.63
N ASP A 209 23.65 0.47 10.68
CA ASP A 209 23.26 1.88 10.86
C ASP A 209 22.34 2.06 12.07
N ILE A 210 21.33 1.20 12.24
CA ILE A 210 20.43 1.22 13.40
C ILE A 210 21.20 0.97 14.71
N ILE A 211 22.12 0.01 14.71
CA ILE A 211 22.95 -0.29 15.91
C ILE A 211 23.84 0.90 16.26
N TRP A 212 24.46 1.51 15.26
CA TRP A 212 25.32 2.66 15.47
C TRP A 212 24.56 3.92 15.87
N GLU A 213 23.36 4.15 15.36
CA GLU A 213 22.47 5.23 15.78
C GLU A 213 22.07 5.07 17.25
N ILE A 214 21.68 3.85 17.67
CA ILE A 214 21.23 3.58 19.05
C ILE A 214 22.38 3.51 20.05
N LEU A 215 23.50 2.90 19.67
CA LEU A 215 24.62 2.63 20.60
C LEU A 215 25.83 3.54 20.38
N GLY A 216 25.94 4.19 19.23
CA GLY A 216 27.04 5.10 18.89
C GLY A 216 26.96 6.40 19.67
N ASP A 217 25.80 6.97 19.87
CA ASP A 217 25.58 8.19 20.65
C ASP A 217 25.76 7.98 22.15
N ALA A 218 25.63 6.74 22.64
CA ALA A 218 25.89 6.42 24.05
C ALA A 218 27.38 6.56 24.47
N LYS A 219 28.30 6.75 23.51
CA LYS A 219 29.75 6.92 23.80
C LYS A 219 30.21 8.38 23.77
N SER A 220 29.33 9.34 23.51
CA SER A 220 29.71 10.76 23.40
C SER A 220 29.48 11.59 24.66
N GLU A 221 29.09 11.01 25.81
CA GLU A 221 29.15 11.73 27.08
C GLU A 221 30.53 11.55 27.68
N PRO A 222 31.36 12.61 27.78
CA PRO A 222 32.60 12.55 28.54
C PRO A 222 32.26 12.43 30.02
N SER A 223 32.68 11.34 30.64
CA SER A 223 32.68 11.21 32.08
C SER A 223 33.39 12.41 32.71
N LYS A 224 32.63 13.22 33.45
CA LYS A 224 33.15 14.25 34.36
C LYS A 224 33.63 13.62 35.65
#